data_9c0582de73d9018238483bf980011818
#
_entry.id   9c0582de73d9018238483bf980011818
#
_cell.length_a   1.000
_cell.length_b   1.000
_cell.length_c   1.000
_cell.angle_alpha   90.00
_cell.angle_beta   90.00
_cell.angle_gamma   90.00
#
_symmetry.space_group_name_H-M   'P 1'
#
loop_
_entity.id
_entity.type
_entity.pdbx_description
1 polymer ?
#
loop_
_entity_poly.entity_id
_entity_poly.type
_entity_poly.pdbx_seq_one_letter_code
_entity_poly.pdbx_strand_id
1 'polypeptide(L)'
;MKKYFLITAFSLAGFASFAQDDVYPTKDYKGKLFITNGTVHVGNGQVIENATIEVNNGKIVQVSANISASSDAKVVDAKGKQVYPGLILSETDLGLKEIANGVRGSNDYLELGDLNPNIRSIVAYNTDSRIIGTLRASGILLASVTPQGGTISGSSSVVQLDAWNWEDAAYKKDNGIHLNMPTFISRPNRFAIFLGLPIERTDPTKQALEKISEIKSFFSEAKAYFQEGTHKETNLKFEAVKGLFDKSQRLFVHGDQVKQMLAAIDFVKEFGFDVTIVGGSESFLIADLLKQNNISVILQQMHELPATDDDDFDQPYKTPAQLQKAGVLFAINDSHDESRYRNVMFNAGTAAAYGLTKEQALQAITLNAAKILGIDNVTGSLEAGKDANIVISDGDILDMRTSIISKAFIQGREVSLDNKQTQLYERYKYKYGLK
;
A
#
# COMPACT_ATOMS: atom_id res chain seq x y z
N MET A 1 -54.41 -38.60 -6.64
CA MET A 1 -53.42 -37.98 -7.55
C MET A 1 -53.26 -36.46 -7.36
N LYS A 2 -54.32 -35.67 -7.16
CA LYS A 2 -54.20 -34.17 -6.99
C LYS A 2 -53.48 -33.74 -5.71
N LYS A 3 -53.43 -34.51 -4.64
CA LYS A 3 -52.76 -34.14 -3.37
C LYS A 3 -51.24 -34.27 -3.43
N TYR A 4 -50.75 -35.19 -4.25
CA TYR A 4 -49.26 -35.39 -4.42
C TYR A 4 -48.64 -34.37 -5.38
N PHE A 5 -49.42 -33.84 -6.31
CA PHE A 5 -48.99 -32.79 -7.23
C PHE A 5 -48.70 -31.46 -6.51
N LEU A 6 -49.47 -31.14 -5.45
CA LEU A 6 -49.30 -29.94 -4.65
C LEU A 6 -48.04 -30.02 -3.74
N ILE A 7 -47.73 -31.21 -3.22
CA ILE A 7 -46.55 -31.44 -2.38
C ILE A 7 -45.26 -31.36 -3.22
N THR A 8 -45.28 -31.88 -4.45
CA THR A 8 -44.14 -31.81 -5.36
C THR A 8 -43.88 -30.40 -5.90
N ALA A 9 -44.94 -29.58 -6.10
CA ALA A 9 -44.80 -28.20 -6.49
C ALA A 9 -44.26 -27.31 -5.34
N PHE A 10 -44.58 -27.64 -4.08
CA PHE A 10 -44.08 -26.90 -2.92
C PHE A 10 -42.62 -27.26 -2.59
N SER A 11 -42.16 -28.49 -2.88
CA SER A 11 -40.79 -28.90 -2.70
C SER A 11 -39.84 -28.33 -3.80
N LEU A 12 -40.35 -28.01 -5.00
CA LEU A 12 -39.56 -27.32 -6.03
C LEU A 12 -39.45 -25.82 -5.83
N ALA A 13 -40.40 -25.20 -5.11
CA ALA A 13 -40.32 -23.74 -4.79
C ALA A 13 -39.36 -23.41 -3.63
N GLY A 14 -38.89 -24.43 -2.89
CA GLY A 14 -37.98 -24.23 -1.73
C GLY A 14 -36.49 -24.10 -2.08
N PHE A 15 -36.08 -24.17 -3.36
CA PHE A 15 -34.68 -24.09 -3.78
C PHE A 15 -34.31 -22.80 -4.52
N ALA A 16 -35.14 -21.79 -4.47
CA ALA A 16 -34.69 -20.45 -4.78
C ALA A 16 -34.06 -19.83 -3.51
N SER A 17 -33.02 -20.45 -2.97
CA SER A 17 -32.10 -19.73 -2.10
C SER A 17 -31.40 -18.70 -2.98
N PHE A 18 -31.71 -17.43 -2.78
CA PHE A 18 -30.87 -16.35 -3.27
C PHE A 18 -29.50 -16.57 -2.57
N ALA A 19 -28.58 -17.21 -3.27
CA ALA A 19 -27.18 -17.19 -2.90
C ALA A 19 -26.80 -15.71 -2.74
N GLN A 20 -26.02 -15.35 -1.73
CA GLN A 20 -25.36 -14.07 -1.68
C GLN A 20 -24.69 -13.90 -3.05
N ASP A 21 -24.77 -12.68 -3.62
CA ASP A 21 -24.02 -12.36 -4.83
C ASP A 21 -22.56 -12.60 -4.53
N ASP A 22 -22.03 -13.71 -5.02
CA ASP A 22 -20.60 -14.02 -4.92
C ASP A 22 -19.87 -13.00 -5.80
N VAL A 23 -19.04 -12.18 -5.19
CA VAL A 23 -18.20 -11.23 -5.91
C VAL A 23 -17.01 -11.97 -6.46
N TYR A 24 -17.07 -12.39 -7.70
CA TYR A 24 -15.95 -13.04 -8.38
C TYR A 24 -14.95 -11.99 -8.88
N PRO A 25 -13.64 -12.27 -8.79
CA PRO A 25 -12.64 -11.49 -9.49
C PRO A 25 -12.92 -11.42 -10.99
N THR A 26 -12.64 -10.29 -11.58
CA THR A 26 -12.91 -10.05 -13.00
C THR A 26 -12.00 -10.92 -13.86
N LYS A 27 -12.57 -11.58 -14.86
CA LYS A 27 -11.81 -12.41 -15.80
C LYS A 27 -10.81 -11.58 -16.58
N ASP A 28 -9.65 -12.14 -16.88
CA ASP A 28 -8.63 -11.53 -17.72
C ASP A 28 -9.22 -11.06 -19.05
N TYR A 29 -8.92 -9.84 -19.40
CA TYR A 29 -9.30 -9.28 -20.68
C TYR A 29 -8.13 -9.41 -21.68
N LYS A 30 -8.32 -10.26 -22.67
CA LYS A 30 -7.37 -10.45 -23.78
C LYS A 30 -7.92 -9.75 -25.01
N GLY A 31 -7.32 -8.65 -25.39
CA GLY A 31 -7.75 -7.87 -26.56
C GLY A 31 -7.37 -6.40 -26.44
N LYS A 32 -7.85 -5.61 -27.39
CA LYS A 32 -7.61 -4.19 -27.44
C LYS A 32 -8.68 -3.42 -26.66
N LEU A 33 -8.25 -2.55 -25.78
CA LEU A 33 -9.09 -1.60 -25.04
C LEU A 33 -8.60 -0.19 -25.33
N PHE A 34 -9.52 0.72 -25.66
CA PHE A 34 -9.24 2.14 -25.78
C PHE A 34 -10.04 2.90 -24.71
N ILE A 35 -9.35 3.75 -23.95
CA ILE A 35 -9.98 4.73 -23.06
C ILE A 35 -9.80 6.09 -23.73
N THR A 36 -10.89 6.68 -24.22
CA THR A 36 -10.89 7.86 -25.08
C THR A 36 -11.43 9.10 -24.38
N ASN A 37 -11.09 10.28 -24.91
CA ASN A 37 -11.66 11.57 -24.50
C ASN A 37 -11.45 11.89 -23.02
N GLY A 38 -10.32 11.48 -22.41
CA GLY A 38 -9.99 11.77 -21.02
C GLY A 38 -8.92 12.84 -20.87
N THR A 39 -8.90 13.54 -19.73
CA THR A 39 -7.71 14.26 -19.27
C THR A 39 -6.83 13.25 -18.53
N VAL A 40 -5.72 12.85 -19.17
CA VAL A 40 -4.85 11.78 -18.69
C VAL A 40 -3.69 12.34 -17.88
N HIS A 41 -3.68 12.07 -16.58
CA HIS A 41 -2.55 12.29 -15.69
C HIS A 41 -1.63 11.07 -15.78
N VAL A 42 -0.49 11.20 -16.45
CA VAL A 42 0.38 10.04 -16.73
C VAL A 42 1.01 9.46 -15.45
N GLY A 43 1.09 10.25 -14.39
CA GLY A 43 1.73 9.87 -13.13
C GLY A 43 3.25 10.09 -13.10
N ASN A 44 3.83 10.64 -14.16
CA ASN A 44 5.24 11.05 -14.25
C ASN A 44 5.41 12.58 -14.27
N GLY A 45 4.35 13.33 -13.98
CA GLY A 45 4.30 14.79 -14.02
C GLY A 45 3.66 15.36 -15.28
N GLN A 46 3.38 14.53 -16.29
CA GLN A 46 2.71 14.94 -17.52
C GLN A 46 1.19 14.81 -17.42
N VAL A 47 0.48 15.77 -18.00
CA VAL A 47 -0.97 15.74 -18.18
C VAL A 47 -1.26 15.93 -19.67
N ILE A 48 -2.12 15.09 -20.26
CA ILE A 48 -2.50 15.14 -21.66
C ILE A 48 -4.01 15.28 -21.76
N GLU A 49 -4.45 16.43 -22.21
CA GLU A 49 -5.87 16.72 -22.38
C GLU A 49 -6.45 16.00 -23.61
N ASN A 50 -7.71 15.61 -23.52
CA ASN A 50 -8.45 14.90 -24.57
C ASN A 50 -7.67 13.71 -25.16
N ALA A 51 -7.01 12.97 -24.30
CA ALA A 51 -6.14 11.88 -24.70
C ALA A 51 -6.90 10.54 -24.81
N THR A 52 -6.27 9.64 -25.53
CA THR A 52 -6.65 8.23 -25.63
C THR A 52 -5.52 7.36 -25.10
N ILE A 53 -5.87 6.37 -24.29
CA ILE A 53 -4.98 5.30 -23.85
C ILE A 53 -5.31 4.06 -24.67
N GLU A 54 -4.35 3.55 -25.41
CA GLU A 54 -4.44 2.25 -26.08
C GLU A 54 -3.84 1.17 -25.18
N VAL A 55 -4.63 0.12 -24.94
CA VAL A 55 -4.24 -1.06 -24.16
C VAL A 55 -4.39 -2.30 -25.03
N ASN A 56 -3.42 -3.19 -24.95
CA ASN A 56 -3.48 -4.50 -25.61
C ASN A 56 -3.02 -5.59 -24.65
N ASN A 57 -3.85 -6.61 -24.45
CA ASN A 57 -3.58 -7.72 -23.55
C ASN A 57 -3.12 -7.24 -22.14
N GLY A 58 -3.80 -6.26 -21.58
CA GLY A 58 -3.54 -5.73 -20.26
C GLY A 58 -2.36 -4.77 -20.13
N LYS A 59 -1.63 -4.50 -21.20
CA LYS A 59 -0.48 -3.57 -21.24
C LYS A 59 -0.83 -2.30 -22.01
N ILE A 60 -0.34 -1.17 -21.52
CA ILE A 60 -0.43 0.12 -22.20
C ILE A 60 0.49 0.07 -23.43
N VAL A 61 -0.07 0.35 -24.59
CA VAL A 61 0.68 0.46 -25.85
C VAL A 61 1.17 1.89 -26.05
N GLN A 62 0.26 2.86 -25.88
CA GLN A 62 0.57 4.28 -26.01
C GLN A 62 -0.51 5.16 -25.36
N VAL A 63 -0.12 6.40 -25.05
CA VAL A 63 -1.03 7.45 -24.57
C VAL A 63 -0.80 8.71 -25.41
N SER A 64 -1.82 9.20 -26.09
CA SER A 64 -1.72 10.41 -26.93
C SER A 64 -3.10 10.99 -27.24
N ALA A 65 -3.16 12.26 -27.60
CA ALA A 65 -4.39 12.91 -28.05
C ALA A 65 -4.83 12.45 -29.48
N ASN A 66 -3.93 11.86 -30.26
CA ASN A 66 -4.15 11.57 -31.69
C ASN A 66 -4.29 10.08 -32.01
N ILE A 67 -4.87 9.29 -31.10
CA ILE A 67 -5.08 7.85 -31.30
C ILE A 67 -6.55 7.62 -31.70
N SER A 68 -6.78 6.92 -32.79
CA SER A 68 -8.10 6.46 -33.22
C SER A 68 -8.31 5.02 -32.74
N ALA A 69 -9.44 4.76 -32.12
CA ALA A 69 -9.80 3.40 -31.70
C ALA A 69 -10.07 2.52 -32.93
N SER A 70 -9.55 1.29 -32.93
CA SER A 70 -9.84 0.30 -33.95
C SER A 70 -11.26 -0.24 -33.80
N SER A 71 -11.89 -0.63 -34.91
CA SER A 71 -13.29 -1.10 -34.94
C SER A 71 -13.53 -2.43 -34.20
N ASP A 72 -12.48 -3.19 -33.95
CA ASP A 72 -12.47 -4.49 -33.27
C ASP A 72 -12.19 -4.40 -31.78
N ALA A 73 -12.03 -3.19 -31.22
CA ALA A 73 -11.64 -2.96 -29.84
C ALA A 73 -12.83 -2.64 -28.94
N LYS A 74 -12.67 -2.95 -27.65
CA LYS A 74 -13.53 -2.39 -26.59
C LYS A 74 -13.18 -0.90 -26.43
N VAL A 75 -14.16 -0.02 -26.51
CA VAL A 75 -13.97 1.42 -26.30
C VAL A 75 -14.70 1.86 -25.04
N VAL A 76 -13.99 2.59 -24.19
CA VAL A 76 -14.52 3.23 -22.99
C VAL A 76 -14.33 4.73 -23.15
N ASP A 77 -15.42 5.46 -23.33
CA ASP A 77 -15.40 6.91 -23.44
C ASP A 77 -15.36 7.54 -22.04
N ALA A 78 -14.27 8.22 -21.72
CA ALA A 78 -14.11 8.92 -20.45
C ALA A 78 -14.93 10.22 -20.38
N LYS A 79 -15.49 10.70 -21.50
CA LYS A 79 -16.37 11.88 -21.54
C LYS A 79 -15.78 13.14 -20.89
N GLY A 80 -14.51 13.40 -21.08
CA GLY A 80 -13.79 14.53 -20.47
C GLY A 80 -13.44 14.37 -18.98
N LYS A 81 -13.67 13.18 -18.40
CA LYS A 81 -13.28 12.87 -17.02
C LYS A 81 -11.78 12.77 -16.85
N GLN A 82 -11.35 12.76 -15.59
CA GLN A 82 -9.95 12.63 -15.21
C GLN A 82 -9.55 11.15 -15.21
N VAL A 83 -8.38 10.84 -15.77
CA VAL A 83 -7.84 9.47 -15.86
C VAL A 83 -6.48 9.42 -15.20
N TYR A 84 -6.32 8.52 -14.26
CA TYR A 84 -5.14 8.40 -13.39
C TYR A 84 -4.55 6.99 -13.42
N PRO A 85 -3.25 6.82 -13.06
CA PRO A 85 -2.73 5.51 -12.68
C PRO A 85 -3.47 5.00 -11.44
N GLY A 86 -3.59 3.67 -11.32
CA GLY A 86 -4.08 3.06 -10.09
C GLY A 86 -3.24 3.47 -8.88
N LEU A 87 -3.90 3.86 -7.80
CA LEU A 87 -3.24 4.28 -6.57
C LEU A 87 -2.65 3.06 -5.85
N ILE A 88 -1.56 3.29 -5.11
CA ILE A 88 -0.77 2.25 -4.43
C ILE A 88 -0.64 2.60 -2.94
N LEU A 89 -1.13 1.71 -2.07
CA LEU A 89 -0.79 1.75 -0.65
C LEU A 89 0.62 1.17 -0.48
N SER A 90 1.54 1.99 0.00
CA SER A 90 2.95 1.61 0.12
C SER A 90 3.25 0.68 1.31
N GLU A 91 2.35 0.64 2.31
CA GLU A 91 2.46 -0.21 3.50
C GLU A 91 1.08 -0.34 4.16
N THR A 92 0.66 -1.59 4.47
CA THR A 92 -0.65 -1.87 5.07
C THR A 92 -0.69 -3.28 5.66
N ASP A 93 -1.56 -3.54 6.63
CA ASP A 93 -1.91 -4.88 7.12
C ASP A 93 -3.19 -5.45 6.46
N LEU A 94 -3.57 -4.89 5.31
CA LEU A 94 -4.73 -5.33 4.52
C LEU A 94 -4.72 -6.85 4.30
N GLY A 95 -5.84 -7.50 4.59
CA GLY A 95 -6.00 -8.94 4.42
C GLY A 95 -5.23 -9.81 5.43
N LEU A 96 -4.41 -9.21 6.32
CA LEU A 96 -3.79 -9.89 7.45
C LEU A 96 -4.59 -9.66 8.74
N LYS A 97 -5.36 -8.58 8.80
CA LYS A 97 -6.13 -8.16 9.95
C LYS A 97 -7.54 -7.79 9.51
N GLU A 98 -8.52 -8.57 9.92
CA GLU A 98 -9.93 -8.37 9.56
C GLU A 98 -10.75 -7.76 10.71
N ILE A 99 -10.32 -7.94 11.95
CA ILE A 99 -11.00 -7.47 13.16
C ILE A 99 -9.95 -6.87 14.11
N ALA A 100 -10.01 -5.56 14.33
CA ALA A 100 -9.01 -4.83 15.12
C ALA A 100 -8.75 -5.41 16.51
N ASN A 101 -9.79 -5.88 17.20
CA ASN A 101 -9.72 -6.47 18.54
C ASN A 101 -10.16 -7.95 18.54
N GLY A 102 -9.84 -8.67 17.47
CA GLY A 102 -10.19 -10.08 17.35
C GLY A 102 -9.51 -10.96 18.39
N VAL A 103 -10.14 -12.10 18.68
CA VAL A 103 -9.52 -13.12 19.52
C VAL A 103 -8.29 -13.72 18.83
N ARG A 104 -7.44 -14.37 19.60
CA ARG A 104 -6.26 -15.08 19.09
C ARG A 104 -6.63 -16.01 17.94
N GLY A 105 -5.91 -15.95 16.84
CA GLY A 105 -6.16 -16.73 15.63
C GLY A 105 -7.18 -16.14 14.65
N SER A 106 -7.73 -14.94 14.93
CA SER A 106 -8.60 -14.23 13.98
C SER A 106 -7.86 -13.25 13.08
N ASN A 107 -6.58 -13.04 13.30
CA ASN A 107 -5.71 -12.13 12.55
C ASN A 107 -4.32 -12.74 12.41
N ASP A 108 -3.70 -12.57 11.25
CA ASP A 108 -2.39 -13.13 10.89
C ASP A 108 -1.33 -12.04 10.61
N TYR A 109 -1.53 -10.84 11.17
CA TYR A 109 -0.63 -9.70 10.93
C TYR A 109 0.59 -9.69 11.87
N LEU A 110 0.57 -10.47 12.96
CA LEU A 110 1.54 -10.44 14.04
C LEU A 110 1.94 -11.85 14.48
N GLU A 111 3.25 -12.13 14.45
CA GLU A 111 3.81 -13.38 14.96
C GLU A 111 4.51 -13.21 16.31
N LEU A 112 4.64 -14.35 17.04
CA LEU A 112 5.39 -14.40 18.28
C LEU A 112 6.90 -14.39 18.00
N GLY A 113 7.64 -13.70 18.86
CA GLY A 113 9.10 -13.58 18.72
C GLY A 113 9.54 -12.22 18.29
N ASP A 114 10.84 -11.99 18.36
CA ASP A 114 11.43 -10.68 18.14
C ASP A 114 12.10 -10.56 16.76
N LEU A 115 12.73 -11.64 16.30
CA LEU A 115 13.40 -11.71 15.01
C LEU A 115 12.70 -12.74 14.11
N ASN A 116 11.80 -12.29 13.25
CA ASN A 116 10.95 -13.12 12.42
C ASN A 116 11.13 -12.87 10.90
N PRO A 117 12.35 -12.72 10.35
CA PRO A 117 12.53 -12.37 8.95
C PRO A 117 11.97 -13.42 7.98
N ASN A 118 11.80 -14.67 8.42
CA ASN A 118 11.26 -15.79 7.66
C ASN A 118 9.73 -15.80 7.55
N ILE A 119 9.04 -14.90 8.26
CA ILE A 119 7.59 -14.71 8.12
C ILE A 119 7.30 -13.94 6.83
N ARG A 120 6.31 -14.42 6.09
CA ARG A 120 5.94 -13.91 4.77
C ARG A 120 4.47 -13.52 4.76
N SER A 121 4.19 -12.21 4.62
CA SER A 121 2.82 -11.69 4.63
C SER A 121 1.92 -12.32 3.56
N ILE A 122 2.49 -12.62 2.39
CA ILE A 122 1.72 -13.11 1.24
C ILE A 122 1.01 -14.44 1.52
N VAL A 123 1.57 -15.31 2.36
CA VAL A 123 0.99 -16.63 2.67
C VAL A 123 -0.30 -16.50 3.49
N ALA A 124 -0.39 -15.45 4.32
CA ALA A 124 -1.52 -15.17 5.18
C ALA A 124 -2.53 -14.19 4.54
N TYR A 125 -2.21 -13.65 3.36
CA TYR A 125 -3.03 -12.63 2.71
C TYR A 125 -4.41 -13.15 2.31
N ASN A 126 -5.46 -12.57 2.89
CA ASN A 126 -6.85 -12.86 2.59
C ASN A 126 -7.35 -11.98 1.42
N THR A 127 -7.55 -12.59 0.25
CA THR A 127 -8.08 -11.92 -0.94
C THR A 127 -9.58 -11.61 -0.85
N ASP A 128 -10.28 -12.18 0.12
CA ASP A 128 -11.71 -11.95 0.39
C ASP A 128 -11.95 -10.94 1.51
N SER A 129 -10.95 -10.13 1.85
CA SER A 129 -11.10 -9.05 2.82
C SER A 129 -12.15 -8.04 2.37
N ARG A 130 -13.09 -7.73 3.27
CA ARG A 130 -14.18 -6.76 3.01
C ARG A 130 -13.69 -5.35 2.71
N ILE A 131 -12.47 -5.03 3.11
CA ILE A 131 -11.85 -3.73 2.92
C ILE A 131 -11.44 -3.54 1.46
N ILE A 132 -11.06 -4.60 0.76
CA ILE A 132 -10.60 -4.57 -0.63
C ILE A 132 -11.61 -3.86 -1.56
N GLY A 133 -12.90 -4.20 -1.48
CA GLY A 133 -13.93 -3.55 -2.28
C GLY A 133 -14.01 -2.03 -2.05
N THR A 134 -13.87 -1.60 -0.79
CA THR A 134 -13.83 -0.17 -0.43
C THR A 134 -12.61 0.54 -1.02
N LEU A 135 -11.44 -0.11 -1.01
CA LEU A 135 -10.21 0.45 -1.56
C LEU A 135 -10.28 0.57 -3.08
N ARG A 136 -10.78 -0.45 -3.79
CA ARG A 136 -11.02 -0.38 -5.24
C ARG A 136 -11.95 0.77 -5.60
N ALA A 137 -13.05 0.94 -4.85
CA ALA A 137 -13.99 2.05 -5.05
C ALA A 137 -13.36 3.43 -4.79
N SER A 138 -12.22 3.48 -4.10
CA SER A 138 -11.43 4.69 -3.87
C SER A 138 -10.25 4.84 -4.86
N GLY A 139 -10.15 3.96 -5.87
CA GLY A 139 -9.10 4.01 -6.88
C GLY A 139 -7.77 3.37 -6.46
N ILE A 140 -7.70 2.74 -5.30
CA ILE A 140 -6.53 2.00 -4.83
C ILE A 140 -6.59 0.60 -5.44
N LEU A 141 -5.61 0.28 -6.27
CA LEU A 141 -5.59 -0.96 -7.05
C LEU A 141 -4.47 -1.92 -6.63
N LEU A 142 -3.45 -1.41 -5.96
CA LEU A 142 -2.33 -2.20 -5.43
C LEU A 142 -2.03 -1.82 -3.98
N ALA A 143 -1.47 -2.76 -3.23
CA ALA A 143 -1.05 -2.55 -1.86
C ALA A 143 0.20 -3.37 -1.54
N SER A 144 1.09 -2.84 -0.69
CA SER A 144 2.18 -3.59 -0.08
C SER A 144 1.69 -4.12 1.27
N VAL A 145 1.46 -5.41 1.34
CA VAL A 145 0.97 -6.09 2.55
C VAL A 145 2.16 -6.44 3.44
N THR A 146 2.13 -5.94 4.69
CA THR A 146 3.27 -5.93 5.59
C THR A 146 2.91 -6.60 6.92
N PRO A 147 3.71 -7.59 7.39
CA PRO A 147 3.55 -8.14 8.73
C PRO A 147 4.04 -7.13 9.76
N GLN A 148 3.49 -7.20 10.97
CA GLN A 148 3.82 -6.30 12.07
C GLN A 148 4.46 -7.06 13.24
N GLY A 149 4.96 -6.32 14.23
CA GLY A 149 5.47 -6.84 15.51
C GLY A 149 6.92 -7.31 15.48
N GLY A 150 7.46 -7.55 16.67
CA GLY A 150 8.86 -7.88 16.87
C GLY A 150 9.82 -6.77 16.42
N THR A 151 11.11 -7.04 16.51
CA THR A 151 12.15 -6.17 15.96
C THR A 151 12.26 -6.34 14.43
N ILE A 152 12.24 -7.59 13.93
CA ILE A 152 12.09 -7.89 12.52
C ILE A 152 10.76 -8.62 12.35
N SER A 153 9.83 -7.98 11.64
CA SER A 153 8.45 -8.48 11.51
C SER A 153 8.31 -9.57 10.46
N GLY A 154 9.11 -9.52 9.40
CA GLY A 154 9.03 -10.43 8.26
C GLY A 154 9.11 -9.71 6.92
N SER A 155 8.73 -10.40 5.85
CA SER A 155 8.73 -9.85 4.50
C SER A 155 7.36 -9.38 4.06
N SER A 156 7.33 -8.19 3.42
CA SER A 156 6.16 -7.67 2.71
C SER A 156 6.07 -8.22 1.30
N SER A 157 4.88 -8.11 0.72
CA SER A 157 4.64 -8.43 -0.69
C SER A 157 3.66 -7.44 -1.30
N VAL A 158 3.85 -7.10 -2.57
CA VAL A 158 2.93 -6.24 -3.29
C VAL A 158 1.85 -7.09 -3.95
N VAL A 159 0.59 -6.71 -3.75
CA VAL A 159 -0.59 -7.41 -4.26
C VAL A 159 -1.49 -6.49 -5.08
N GLN A 160 -2.19 -7.05 -6.05
CA GLN A 160 -3.29 -6.40 -6.74
C GLN A 160 -4.63 -6.75 -6.04
N LEU A 161 -5.59 -5.83 -6.11
CA LEU A 161 -6.80 -5.91 -5.29
C LEU A 161 -8.03 -6.54 -5.99
N ASP A 162 -7.80 -7.48 -6.92
CA ASP A 162 -8.88 -8.23 -7.60
C ASP A 162 -8.39 -9.63 -8.01
N ALA A 163 -8.25 -10.53 -7.04
CA ALA A 163 -7.61 -11.84 -7.22
C ALA A 163 -8.38 -12.96 -6.53
N TRP A 164 -8.25 -14.19 -7.04
CA TRP A 164 -8.89 -15.39 -6.49
C TRP A 164 -8.21 -15.89 -5.21
N ASN A 165 -6.89 -15.81 -5.18
CA ASN A 165 -6.06 -16.26 -4.08
C ASN A 165 -4.79 -15.40 -3.99
N TRP A 166 -3.95 -15.66 -3.01
CA TRP A 166 -2.71 -14.91 -2.81
C TRP A 166 -1.70 -15.07 -3.96
N GLU A 167 -1.72 -16.19 -4.69
CA GLU A 167 -0.83 -16.43 -5.84
C GLU A 167 -1.21 -15.53 -7.01
N ASP A 168 -2.51 -15.40 -7.30
CA ASP A 168 -3.05 -14.50 -8.32
C ASP A 168 -2.89 -13.02 -7.91
N ALA A 169 -2.97 -12.74 -6.60
CA ALA A 169 -2.81 -11.39 -6.08
C ALA A 169 -1.37 -10.88 -6.18
N ALA A 170 -0.39 -11.77 -6.09
CA ALA A 170 1.01 -11.39 -5.96
C ALA A 170 1.55 -10.66 -7.18
N TYR A 171 1.83 -9.38 -7.02
CA TYR A 171 2.49 -8.53 -8.00
C TYR A 171 4.02 -8.62 -7.87
N LYS A 172 4.52 -8.57 -6.63
CA LYS A 172 5.92 -8.84 -6.28
C LYS A 172 5.96 -9.48 -4.90
N LYS A 173 6.43 -10.72 -4.83
CA LYS A 173 6.57 -11.47 -3.57
C LYS A 173 7.82 -11.04 -2.83
N ASP A 174 7.75 -10.98 -1.51
CA ASP A 174 8.88 -10.80 -0.59
C ASP A 174 9.79 -9.62 -0.98
N ASN A 175 9.16 -8.47 -1.30
CA ASN A 175 9.89 -7.31 -1.85
C ASN A 175 10.76 -6.56 -0.84
N GLY A 176 10.59 -6.84 0.46
CA GLY A 176 11.42 -6.23 1.49
C GLY A 176 11.20 -6.80 2.89
N ILE A 177 12.17 -6.56 3.74
CA ILE A 177 12.18 -6.96 5.15
C ILE A 177 11.84 -5.74 6.01
N HIS A 178 10.95 -5.91 6.98
CA HIS A 178 10.50 -4.85 7.88
C HIS A 178 11.21 -4.92 9.22
N LEU A 179 11.86 -3.82 9.60
CA LEU A 179 12.63 -3.62 10.83
C LEU A 179 12.02 -2.49 11.64
N ASN A 180 11.58 -2.78 12.86
CA ASN A 180 11.12 -1.78 13.82
C ASN A 180 12.33 -1.24 14.61
N MET A 181 12.73 -0.01 14.31
CA MET A 181 13.85 0.63 14.98
C MET A 181 13.48 0.97 16.43
N PRO A 182 14.33 0.61 17.41
CA PRO A 182 14.05 0.92 18.82
C PRO A 182 13.96 2.44 19.03
N THR A 183 13.07 2.85 19.92
CA THR A 183 12.90 4.26 20.29
C THR A 183 13.97 4.73 21.26
N PHE A 184 14.47 5.95 21.08
CA PHE A 184 15.42 6.64 21.96
C PHE A 184 14.74 7.50 23.03
N ILE A 185 13.40 7.52 23.06
CA ILE A 185 12.60 8.30 23.98
C ILE A 185 11.82 7.37 24.89
N SER A 186 11.93 7.58 26.21
CA SER A 186 11.05 6.91 27.16
C SER A 186 9.66 7.54 27.10
N ARG A 187 8.68 6.77 26.64
CA ARG A 187 7.27 7.15 26.81
C ARG A 187 6.76 6.52 28.10
N PRO A 188 6.51 7.33 29.14
CA PRO A 188 6.01 6.78 30.40
C PRO A 188 4.67 6.07 30.14
N ASN A 189 4.55 4.85 30.65
CA ASN A 189 3.29 4.12 30.58
C ASN A 189 2.24 4.86 31.42
N ARG A 190 1.38 5.64 30.76
CA ARG A 190 0.33 6.44 31.43
C ARG A 190 -0.60 5.57 32.29
N PHE A 191 -0.81 4.32 31.89
CA PHE A 191 -1.63 3.38 32.63
C PHE A 191 -0.91 2.92 33.91
N ALA A 192 0.40 2.68 33.86
CA ALA A 192 1.20 2.39 35.04
C ALA A 192 1.22 3.59 36.01
N ILE A 193 1.34 4.82 35.49
CA ILE A 193 1.23 6.05 36.29
C ILE A 193 -0.15 6.14 36.94
N PHE A 194 -1.22 5.91 36.20
CA PHE A 194 -2.60 5.96 36.70
C PHE A 194 -2.85 4.92 37.79
N LEU A 195 -2.24 3.74 37.69
CA LEU A 195 -2.35 2.67 38.70
C LEU A 195 -1.36 2.81 39.85
N GLY A 196 -0.51 3.85 39.86
CA GLY A 196 0.51 4.03 40.93
C GLY A 196 1.59 2.93 40.95
N LEU A 197 1.81 2.24 39.82
CA LEU A 197 2.80 1.17 39.73
C LEU A 197 4.22 1.76 39.63
N PRO A 198 5.24 1.08 40.20
CA PRO A 198 6.63 1.50 40.06
C PRO A 198 7.03 1.61 38.61
N ILE A 199 7.57 2.76 38.22
CA ILE A 199 8.13 2.95 36.87
C ILE A 199 9.63 2.71 37.00
N GLU A 200 10.11 1.62 36.39
CA GLU A 200 11.54 1.43 36.21
C GLU A 200 12.09 2.54 35.31
N ARG A 201 12.98 3.37 35.86
CA ARG A 201 13.70 4.39 35.08
C ARG A 201 14.88 3.72 34.38
N THR A 202 14.62 3.13 33.25
CA THR A 202 15.68 2.63 32.35
C THR A 202 16.14 3.74 31.42
N ASP A 203 17.41 3.74 31.06
CA ASP A 203 17.93 4.66 30.04
C ASP A 203 17.49 4.15 28.64
N PRO A 204 16.55 4.83 27.97
CA PRO A 204 16.04 4.38 26.68
C PRO A 204 17.13 4.43 25.59
N THR A 205 18.10 5.33 25.72
CA THR A 205 19.21 5.43 24.77
C THR A 205 20.11 4.19 24.86
N LYS A 206 20.45 3.77 26.09
CA LYS A 206 21.25 2.56 26.30
C LYS A 206 20.54 1.32 25.76
N GLN A 207 19.26 1.15 26.07
CA GLN A 207 18.46 0.03 25.57
C GLN A 207 18.36 0.03 24.04
N ALA A 208 18.15 1.19 23.42
CA ALA A 208 18.10 1.31 21.96
C ALA A 208 19.42 0.91 21.31
N LEU A 209 20.55 1.36 21.87
CA LEU A 209 21.89 1.01 21.34
C LEU A 209 22.21 -0.47 21.49
N GLU A 210 21.88 -1.09 22.63
CA GLU A 210 22.00 -2.53 22.83
C GLU A 210 21.18 -3.30 21.79
N LYS A 211 19.94 -2.90 21.55
CA LYS A 211 19.07 -3.53 20.57
C LYS A 211 19.58 -3.36 19.13
N ILE A 212 20.07 -2.17 18.78
CA ILE A 212 20.71 -1.94 17.45
C ILE A 212 21.94 -2.83 17.29
N SER A 213 22.74 -3.03 18.35
CA SER A 213 23.88 -3.94 18.32
C SER A 213 23.46 -5.40 18.06
N GLU A 214 22.38 -5.87 18.69
CA GLU A 214 21.80 -7.21 18.42
C GLU A 214 21.37 -7.36 16.96
N ILE A 215 20.69 -6.35 16.41
CA ILE A 215 20.25 -6.34 15.00
C ILE A 215 21.47 -6.41 14.06
N LYS A 216 22.51 -5.61 14.33
CA LYS A 216 23.74 -5.62 13.54
C LYS A 216 24.46 -6.96 13.63
N SER A 217 24.51 -7.60 14.81
CA SER A 217 25.05 -8.95 14.98
C SER A 217 24.30 -9.96 14.12
N PHE A 218 22.97 -9.93 14.13
CA PHE A 218 22.15 -10.80 13.28
C PHE A 218 22.49 -10.66 11.78
N PHE A 219 22.60 -9.43 11.26
CA PHE A 219 22.97 -9.23 9.85
C PHE A 219 24.42 -9.60 9.54
N SER A 220 25.34 -9.43 10.50
CA SER A 220 26.73 -9.85 10.36
C SER A 220 26.85 -11.37 10.30
N GLU A 221 26.12 -12.09 11.15
CA GLU A 221 26.04 -13.54 11.13
C GLU A 221 25.41 -14.06 9.82
N ALA A 222 24.33 -13.42 9.34
CA ALA A 222 23.72 -13.76 8.05
C ALA A 222 24.71 -13.54 6.89
N LYS A 223 25.49 -12.44 6.92
CA LYS A 223 26.54 -12.18 5.93
C LYS A 223 27.61 -13.26 5.93
N ALA A 224 28.07 -13.67 7.12
CA ALA A 224 29.05 -14.76 7.25
C ALA A 224 28.50 -16.08 6.73
N TYR A 225 27.25 -16.41 7.09
CA TYR A 225 26.54 -17.58 6.57
C TYR A 225 26.54 -17.62 5.03
N PHE A 226 26.23 -16.53 4.34
CA PHE A 226 26.26 -16.52 2.87
C PHE A 226 27.66 -16.64 2.28
N GLN A 227 28.71 -16.24 3.01
CA GLN A 227 30.08 -16.35 2.56
C GLN A 227 30.61 -17.80 2.64
N GLU A 228 30.08 -18.63 3.53
CA GLU A 228 30.46 -20.04 3.66
C GLU A 228 30.03 -20.90 2.46
N GLY A 229 28.94 -20.53 1.80
CA GLY A 229 28.47 -21.13 0.54
C GLY A 229 27.74 -22.48 0.67
N THR A 230 28.15 -23.38 1.54
CA THR A 230 27.51 -24.70 1.80
C THR A 230 27.30 -24.92 3.27
N HIS A 231 26.07 -25.26 3.66
CA HIS A 231 25.67 -25.43 5.05
C HIS A 231 25.19 -26.85 5.31
N LYS A 232 25.50 -27.40 6.48
CA LYS A 232 24.95 -28.69 6.94
C LYS A 232 23.45 -28.60 7.20
N GLU A 233 23.01 -27.45 7.73
CA GLU A 233 21.61 -27.15 8.05
C GLU A 233 21.28 -25.77 7.51
N THR A 234 20.09 -25.62 6.91
CA THR A 234 19.58 -24.35 6.39
C THR A 234 19.04 -23.50 7.52
N ASN A 235 19.55 -22.28 7.67
CA ASN A 235 18.98 -21.30 8.59
C ASN A 235 17.93 -20.45 7.85
N LEU A 236 16.65 -20.75 8.06
CA LEU A 236 15.54 -20.07 7.37
C LEU A 236 15.49 -18.55 7.65
N LYS A 237 15.97 -18.10 8.81
CA LYS A 237 16.02 -16.67 9.14
C LYS A 237 17.11 -15.95 8.32
N PHE A 238 18.25 -16.58 8.12
CA PHE A 238 19.30 -16.01 7.27
C PHE A 238 18.89 -16.06 5.79
N GLU A 239 18.35 -17.19 5.31
CA GLU A 239 17.87 -17.28 3.92
C GLU A 239 16.83 -16.20 3.58
N ALA A 240 15.95 -15.85 4.52
CA ALA A 240 14.94 -14.84 4.33
C ALA A 240 15.50 -13.42 4.08
N VAL A 241 16.68 -13.10 4.58
CA VAL A 241 17.33 -11.79 4.42
C VAL A 241 18.37 -11.77 3.29
N LYS A 242 18.52 -12.85 2.55
CA LYS A 242 19.47 -12.95 1.44
C LYS A 242 19.31 -11.82 0.42
N GLY A 243 18.05 -11.50 0.10
CA GLY A 243 17.71 -10.46 -0.86
C GLY A 243 18.15 -9.04 -0.46
N LEU A 244 18.45 -8.80 0.82
CA LEU A 244 19.04 -7.53 1.25
C LEU A 244 20.48 -7.39 0.77
N PHE A 245 21.24 -8.50 0.71
CA PHE A 245 22.64 -8.51 0.31
C PHE A 245 22.81 -8.50 -1.22
N ASP A 246 21.89 -9.11 -1.98
CA ASP A 246 21.91 -9.09 -3.45
C ASP A 246 21.02 -7.98 -4.05
N LYS A 247 20.37 -7.16 -3.20
CA LYS A 247 19.50 -6.02 -3.57
C LYS A 247 18.19 -6.40 -4.29
N SER A 248 17.79 -7.66 -4.22
CA SER A 248 16.46 -8.09 -4.69
C SER A 248 15.34 -7.71 -3.71
N GLN A 249 15.70 -7.45 -2.44
CA GLN A 249 14.84 -6.96 -1.38
C GLN A 249 15.35 -5.62 -0.84
N ARG A 250 14.45 -4.84 -0.25
CA ARG A 250 14.73 -3.59 0.44
C ARG A 250 14.56 -3.75 1.94
N LEU A 251 15.34 -3.02 2.74
CA LEU A 251 15.12 -2.92 4.18
C LEU A 251 14.20 -1.74 4.47
N PHE A 252 12.98 -2.03 4.94
CA PHE A 252 12.02 -1.04 5.41
C PHE A 252 12.22 -0.82 6.90
N VAL A 253 12.68 0.35 7.29
CA VAL A 253 13.00 0.71 8.68
C VAL A 253 11.91 1.60 9.23
N HIS A 254 11.11 1.08 10.15
CA HIS A 254 10.06 1.82 10.83
C HIS A 254 10.67 2.70 11.92
N GLY A 255 10.47 4.00 11.82
CA GLY A 255 10.96 4.97 12.76
C GLY A 255 10.63 6.40 12.35
N ASP A 256 10.39 7.24 13.36
CA ASP A 256 9.98 8.63 13.21
C ASP A 256 11.06 9.63 13.60
N GLN A 257 11.93 9.24 14.55
CA GLN A 257 12.91 10.12 15.15
C GLN A 257 14.19 10.23 14.31
N VAL A 258 14.83 11.39 14.32
CA VAL A 258 16.14 11.60 13.70
C VAL A 258 17.15 10.53 14.13
N LYS A 259 17.22 10.21 15.43
CA LYS A 259 18.16 9.20 15.96
C LYS A 259 17.92 7.81 15.36
N GLN A 260 16.67 7.42 15.15
CA GLN A 260 16.32 6.15 14.48
C GLN A 260 16.76 6.15 13.02
N MET A 261 16.54 7.25 12.31
CA MET A 261 16.94 7.39 10.91
C MET A 261 18.47 7.45 10.74
N LEU A 262 19.19 8.08 11.68
CA LEU A 262 20.66 8.05 11.70
C LEU A 262 21.19 6.62 11.89
N ALA A 263 20.57 5.83 12.79
CA ALA A 263 20.92 4.41 12.92
C ALA A 263 20.59 3.61 11.65
N ALA A 264 19.50 3.94 10.93
CA ALA A 264 19.19 3.31 9.65
C ALA A 264 20.25 3.61 8.56
N ILE A 265 20.85 4.80 8.56
CA ILE A 265 21.97 5.15 7.65
C ILE A 265 23.17 4.23 7.86
N ASP A 266 23.40 3.76 9.10
CA ASP A 266 24.49 2.83 9.38
C ASP A 266 24.33 1.50 8.63
N PHE A 267 23.11 1.01 8.44
CA PHE A 267 22.86 -0.22 7.66
C PHE A 267 23.22 -0.05 6.18
N VAL A 268 23.02 1.15 5.61
CA VAL A 268 23.49 1.47 4.25
C VAL A 268 25.02 1.42 4.21
N LYS A 269 25.71 2.04 5.17
CA LYS A 269 27.18 2.14 5.19
C LYS A 269 27.85 0.82 5.50
N GLU A 270 27.29 0.02 6.41
CA GLU A 270 27.93 -1.20 6.93
C GLU A 270 27.63 -2.43 6.07
N PHE A 271 26.39 -2.55 5.58
CA PHE A 271 25.94 -3.73 4.84
C PHE A 271 25.67 -3.46 3.36
N GLY A 272 25.56 -2.20 2.95
CA GLY A 272 25.23 -1.81 1.58
C GLY A 272 23.75 -2.00 1.23
N PHE A 273 22.86 -2.12 2.21
CA PHE A 273 21.44 -2.34 1.99
C PHE A 273 20.76 -1.14 1.31
N ASP A 274 19.79 -1.42 0.48
CA ASP A 274 18.83 -0.41 0.02
C ASP A 274 17.78 -0.19 1.11
N VAL A 275 17.76 1.01 1.70
CA VAL A 275 16.92 1.34 2.86
C VAL A 275 15.78 2.28 2.48
N THR A 276 14.62 2.05 3.07
CA THR A 276 13.48 2.97 3.08
C THR A 276 13.03 3.20 4.52
N ILE A 277 12.90 4.46 4.93
CA ILE A 277 12.27 4.82 6.20
C ILE A 277 10.74 4.72 6.04
N VAL A 278 10.08 4.11 7.01
CA VAL A 278 8.62 4.06 7.13
C VAL A 278 8.21 4.84 8.38
N GLY A 279 7.35 5.83 8.23
CA GLY A 279 7.06 6.86 9.23
C GLY A 279 7.79 8.15 8.90
N GLY A 280 8.94 8.38 9.50
CA GLY A 280 9.82 9.50 9.16
C GLY A 280 9.24 10.87 9.42
N SER A 281 8.45 11.05 10.50
CA SER A 281 7.84 12.34 10.84
C SER A 281 8.88 13.46 11.00
N GLU A 282 10.09 13.17 11.51
CA GLU A 282 11.21 14.11 11.63
C GLU A 282 12.17 14.09 10.43
N SER A 283 11.83 13.42 9.33
CA SER A 283 12.71 13.24 8.16
C SER A 283 13.11 14.57 7.48
N PHE A 284 12.27 15.59 7.60
CA PHE A 284 12.55 16.93 7.07
C PHE A 284 13.79 17.57 7.69
N LEU A 285 14.14 17.24 8.96
CA LEU A 285 15.31 17.75 9.65
C LEU A 285 16.64 17.24 9.07
N ILE A 286 16.61 16.06 8.44
CA ILE A 286 17.80 15.41 7.87
C ILE A 286 17.64 15.04 6.39
N ALA A 287 16.77 15.74 5.67
CA ALA A 287 16.43 15.42 4.28
C ALA A 287 17.67 15.35 3.37
N ASP A 288 18.62 16.27 3.51
CA ASP A 288 19.88 16.26 2.73
C ASP A 288 20.72 14.99 3.00
N LEU A 289 20.75 14.56 4.27
CA LEU A 289 21.50 13.36 4.65
C LEU A 289 20.83 12.09 4.12
N LEU A 290 19.48 12.04 4.14
CA LEU A 290 18.72 10.95 3.51
C LEU A 290 18.98 10.89 2.01
N LYS A 291 18.98 12.06 1.33
CA LYS A 291 19.32 12.15 -0.09
C LYS A 291 20.74 11.68 -0.40
N GLN A 292 21.73 12.12 0.39
CA GLN A 292 23.14 11.72 0.21
C GLN A 292 23.35 10.21 0.32
N ASN A 293 22.54 9.52 1.15
CA ASN A 293 22.62 8.07 1.35
C ASN A 293 21.60 7.29 0.50
N ASN A 294 20.90 7.96 -0.44
CA ASN A 294 19.89 7.37 -1.31
C ASN A 294 18.76 6.63 -0.55
N ILE A 295 18.39 7.16 0.62
CA ILE A 295 17.32 6.61 1.46
C ILE A 295 16.00 7.27 1.05
N SER A 296 15.02 6.44 0.74
CA SER A 296 13.65 6.88 0.47
C SER A 296 12.79 6.90 1.75
N VAL A 297 11.65 7.56 1.69
CA VAL A 297 10.75 7.70 2.83
C VAL A 297 9.32 7.35 2.43
N ILE A 298 8.63 6.52 3.21
CA ILE A 298 7.18 6.35 3.16
C ILE A 298 6.61 7.14 4.33
N LEU A 299 6.05 8.31 4.03
CA LEU A 299 5.39 9.14 5.03
C LEU A 299 4.03 8.51 5.38
N GLN A 300 3.80 8.39 6.67
CA GLN A 300 2.51 7.96 7.22
C GLN A 300 1.83 9.16 7.90
N GLN A 301 0.56 9.04 8.17
CA GLN A 301 -0.15 9.88 9.13
C GLN A 301 -0.08 11.40 8.84
N MET A 302 -0.37 11.78 7.60
CA MET A 302 -0.38 13.21 7.23
C MET A 302 -1.36 14.05 8.07
N HIS A 303 -2.53 13.51 8.43
CA HIS A 303 -3.54 14.20 9.21
C HIS A 303 -3.40 13.90 10.70
N GLU A 304 -2.24 14.26 11.25
CA GLU A 304 -1.90 14.11 12.67
C GLU A 304 -1.34 15.40 13.25
N LEU A 305 -1.18 15.39 14.56
CA LEU A 305 -0.48 16.43 15.27
C LEU A 305 1.04 16.33 15.01
N PRO A 306 1.79 17.43 15.14
CA PRO A 306 3.24 17.43 15.08
C PRO A 306 3.86 16.38 16.03
N ALA A 307 5.06 15.91 15.68
CA ALA A 307 5.78 14.91 16.46
C ALA A 307 6.25 15.47 17.81
N THR A 308 6.56 16.76 17.87
CA THR A 308 7.00 17.47 19.07
C THR A 308 6.22 18.77 19.27
N ASP A 309 6.19 19.25 20.52
CA ASP A 309 5.50 20.52 20.87
C ASP A 309 6.19 21.76 20.28
N ASP A 310 7.45 21.63 19.84
CA ASP A 310 8.24 22.69 19.24
C ASP A 310 8.06 22.81 17.72
N ASP A 311 7.43 21.82 17.09
CA ASP A 311 7.17 21.81 15.65
C ASP A 311 5.98 22.74 15.31
N ASP A 312 5.98 23.29 14.10
CA ASP A 312 4.81 23.96 13.54
C ASP A 312 3.61 23.02 13.55
N PHE A 313 2.42 23.51 13.91
CA PHE A 313 1.20 22.70 13.98
C PHE A 313 0.85 22.02 12.65
N ASP A 314 1.31 22.55 11.53
CA ASP A 314 1.10 22.04 10.17
C ASP A 314 2.35 21.36 9.59
N GLN A 315 3.38 21.07 10.42
CA GLN A 315 4.61 20.43 9.97
C GLN A 315 4.37 19.09 9.24
N PRO A 316 3.46 18.19 9.67
CA PRO A 316 3.19 16.97 8.93
C PRO A 316 2.73 17.22 7.48
N TYR A 317 2.04 18.33 7.22
CA TYR A 317 1.54 18.71 5.89
C TYR A 317 2.64 19.29 5.00
N LYS A 318 3.65 19.96 5.60
CA LYS A 318 4.80 20.60 4.92
C LYS A 318 5.92 19.60 4.59
N THR A 319 6.08 18.55 5.38
CA THR A 319 7.15 17.57 5.24
C THR A 319 7.29 17.00 3.82
N PRO A 320 6.22 16.62 3.09
CA PRO A 320 6.35 16.15 1.71
C PRO A 320 7.01 17.15 0.77
N ALA A 321 6.64 18.43 0.87
CA ALA A 321 7.21 19.49 0.05
C ALA A 321 8.69 19.75 0.39
N GLN A 322 9.07 19.63 1.65
CA GLN A 322 10.47 19.75 2.09
C GLN A 322 11.34 18.60 1.56
N LEU A 323 10.83 17.34 1.61
CA LEU A 323 11.51 16.18 1.03
C LEU A 323 11.62 16.30 -0.51
N GLN A 324 10.56 16.76 -1.17
CA GLN A 324 10.58 17.04 -2.62
C GLN A 324 11.65 18.07 -2.98
N LYS A 325 11.75 19.16 -2.23
CA LYS A 325 12.74 20.21 -2.43
C LYS A 325 14.18 19.69 -2.24
N ALA A 326 14.41 18.81 -1.29
CA ALA A 326 15.70 18.16 -1.05
C ALA A 326 16.01 17.05 -2.08
N GLY A 327 15.05 16.68 -2.93
CA GLY A 327 15.19 15.61 -3.92
C GLY A 327 15.20 14.21 -3.31
N VAL A 328 14.63 14.01 -2.14
CA VAL A 328 14.42 12.69 -1.52
C VAL A 328 13.26 11.99 -2.22
N LEU A 329 13.44 10.72 -2.59
CA LEU A 329 12.32 9.90 -3.06
C LEU A 329 11.40 9.58 -1.89
N PHE A 330 10.12 9.95 -1.99
CA PHE A 330 9.15 9.65 -0.96
C PHE A 330 7.81 9.20 -1.54
N ALA A 331 7.07 8.45 -0.75
CA ALA A 331 5.67 8.12 -0.96
C ALA A 331 4.82 8.63 0.21
N ILE A 332 3.55 8.89 -0.04
CA ILE A 332 2.55 9.19 0.97
C ILE A 332 1.68 7.95 1.16
N ASN A 333 1.45 7.59 2.42
CA ASN A 333 0.64 6.46 2.82
C ASN A 333 -0.36 6.87 3.91
N ASP A 334 -1.22 5.97 4.33
CA ASP A 334 -2.04 6.08 5.55
C ASP A 334 -2.23 4.67 6.11
N SER A 335 -1.51 4.31 7.16
CA SER A 335 -1.46 2.95 7.72
C SER A 335 -2.01 2.86 9.15
N HIS A 336 -2.73 3.88 9.62
CA HIS A 336 -3.18 3.94 11.01
C HIS A 336 -4.22 2.88 11.36
N ASP A 337 -5.20 2.66 10.49
CA ASP A 337 -6.19 1.59 10.58
C ASP A 337 -6.89 1.36 9.23
N GLU A 338 -7.62 0.26 9.14
CA GLU A 338 -8.27 -0.15 7.90
C GLU A 338 -9.30 0.89 7.40
N SER A 339 -9.87 1.69 8.29
CA SER A 339 -10.89 2.69 7.94
C SER A 339 -10.28 3.89 7.21
N ARG A 340 -8.97 4.13 7.38
CA ARG A 340 -8.25 5.29 6.86
C ARG A 340 -7.55 5.03 5.53
N TYR A 341 -7.19 3.81 5.18
CA TYR A 341 -6.46 3.48 3.94
C TYR A 341 -7.04 4.14 2.69
N ARG A 342 -8.38 4.23 2.62
CA ARG A 342 -9.11 4.90 1.54
C ARG A 342 -8.89 6.42 1.45
N ASN A 343 -8.17 7.03 2.39
CA ASN A 343 -7.94 8.48 2.43
C ASN A 343 -6.56 8.88 1.85
N VAL A 344 -5.75 7.93 1.40
CA VAL A 344 -4.39 8.19 0.91
C VAL A 344 -4.32 9.31 -0.14
N MET A 345 -5.32 9.38 -1.05
CA MET A 345 -5.39 10.44 -2.05
C MET A 345 -5.68 11.82 -1.44
N PHE A 346 -6.40 11.88 -0.32
CA PHE A 346 -6.69 13.15 0.36
C PHE A 346 -5.51 13.61 1.21
N ASN A 347 -4.70 12.69 1.72
CA ASN A 347 -3.40 12.99 2.30
C ASN A 347 -2.49 13.63 1.25
N ALA A 348 -2.42 13.06 0.05
CA ALA A 348 -1.68 13.65 -1.06
C ALA A 348 -2.25 15.03 -1.50
N GLY A 349 -3.58 15.17 -1.49
CA GLY A 349 -4.25 16.46 -1.73
C GLY A 349 -3.87 17.54 -0.71
N THR A 350 -3.75 17.17 0.57
CA THR A 350 -3.26 18.07 1.64
C THR A 350 -1.81 18.47 1.37
N ALA A 351 -0.94 17.53 1.00
CA ALA A 351 0.44 17.82 0.64
C ALA A 351 0.54 18.80 -0.55
N ALA A 352 -0.39 18.70 -1.52
CA ALA A 352 -0.48 19.65 -2.63
C ALA A 352 -0.87 21.05 -2.14
N ALA A 353 -1.77 21.17 -1.15
CA ALA A 353 -2.12 22.46 -0.56
C ALA A 353 -0.96 23.10 0.24
N TYR A 354 0.00 22.30 0.68
CA TYR A 354 1.15 22.72 1.49
C TYR A 354 2.50 22.70 0.75
N GLY A 355 2.49 22.79 -0.58
CA GLY A 355 3.69 23.12 -1.36
C GLY A 355 4.10 22.13 -2.44
N LEU A 356 3.47 20.97 -2.56
CA LEU A 356 3.62 20.12 -3.76
C LEU A 356 2.72 20.65 -4.90
N THR A 357 3.09 20.37 -6.14
CA THR A 357 2.11 20.42 -7.23
C THR A 357 1.17 19.22 -7.15
N LYS A 358 -0.02 19.29 -7.79
CA LYS A 358 -0.95 18.16 -7.85
C LYS A 358 -0.31 16.91 -8.47
N GLU A 359 0.49 17.09 -9.50
CA GLU A 359 1.18 15.99 -10.15
C GLU A 359 2.26 15.36 -9.27
N GLN A 360 2.99 16.16 -8.48
CA GLN A 360 3.94 15.64 -7.49
C GLN A 360 3.23 14.86 -6.37
N ALA A 361 2.08 15.36 -5.92
CA ALA A 361 1.26 14.68 -4.92
C ALA A 361 0.69 13.35 -5.48
N LEU A 362 0.24 13.33 -6.74
CA LEU A 362 -0.17 12.11 -7.44
C LEU A 362 1.00 11.12 -7.57
N GLN A 363 2.19 11.59 -7.94
CA GLN A 363 3.39 10.74 -8.02
C GLN A 363 3.70 10.07 -6.68
N ALA A 364 3.51 10.76 -5.55
CA ALA A 364 3.79 10.23 -4.22
C ALA A 364 2.92 9.02 -3.84
N ILE A 365 1.74 8.86 -4.45
CA ILE A 365 0.81 7.74 -4.22
C ILE A 365 0.69 6.79 -5.42
N THR A 366 1.54 6.95 -6.43
CA THR A 366 1.57 6.13 -7.65
C THR A 366 3.01 5.76 -8.03
N LEU A 367 3.70 6.53 -8.89
CA LEU A 367 5.02 6.19 -9.41
C LEU A 367 6.11 6.14 -8.33
N ASN A 368 6.11 7.05 -7.37
CA ASN A 368 7.11 7.03 -6.30
C ASN A 368 6.91 5.82 -5.39
N ALA A 369 5.65 5.49 -5.04
CA ALA A 369 5.31 4.28 -4.31
C ALA A 369 5.81 3.04 -5.10
N ALA A 370 5.54 2.98 -6.41
CA ALA A 370 6.02 1.89 -7.26
C ALA A 370 7.55 1.77 -7.27
N LYS A 371 8.29 2.90 -7.34
CA LYS A 371 9.77 2.92 -7.28
C LYS A 371 10.30 2.39 -5.94
N ILE A 372 9.70 2.81 -4.83
CA ILE A 372 10.08 2.36 -3.49
C ILE A 372 9.83 0.85 -3.35
N LEU A 373 8.71 0.36 -3.87
CA LEU A 373 8.35 -1.06 -3.83
C LEU A 373 9.07 -1.91 -4.90
N GLY A 374 9.79 -1.28 -5.83
CA GLY A 374 10.54 -1.94 -6.90
C GLY A 374 9.64 -2.60 -7.95
N ILE A 375 8.54 -1.94 -8.31
CA ILE A 375 7.56 -2.38 -9.33
C ILE A 375 7.33 -1.31 -10.41
N ASP A 376 8.11 -0.25 -10.44
CA ASP A 376 7.93 0.89 -11.34
C ASP A 376 8.21 0.56 -12.82
N ASN A 377 8.91 -0.53 -13.09
CA ASN A 377 9.08 -1.07 -14.43
C ASN A 377 7.79 -1.68 -15.01
N VAL A 378 6.83 -2.04 -14.17
CA VAL A 378 5.58 -2.70 -14.60
C VAL A 378 4.32 -1.88 -14.30
N THR A 379 4.36 -0.89 -13.40
CA THR A 379 3.18 -0.10 -13.01
C THR A 379 3.56 1.26 -12.38
N GLY A 380 2.58 1.99 -11.84
CA GLY A 380 2.75 3.27 -11.14
C GLY A 380 2.65 4.51 -12.05
N SER A 381 2.64 4.35 -13.37
CA SER A 381 2.37 5.41 -14.33
C SER A 381 1.72 4.85 -15.59
N LEU A 382 1.06 5.72 -16.37
CA LEU A 382 0.40 5.37 -17.62
C LEU A 382 1.38 5.52 -18.81
N GLU A 383 2.43 4.70 -18.81
CA GLU A 383 3.48 4.72 -19.82
C GLU A 383 3.47 3.41 -20.62
N ALA A 384 3.93 3.46 -21.87
CA ALA A 384 4.00 2.29 -22.75
C ALA A 384 4.79 1.13 -22.12
N GLY A 385 4.26 -0.09 -22.26
CA GLY A 385 4.84 -1.32 -21.71
C GLY A 385 4.40 -1.66 -20.28
N LYS A 386 3.85 -0.70 -19.54
CA LYS A 386 3.34 -0.92 -18.17
C LYS A 386 1.95 -1.55 -18.18
N ASP A 387 1.58 -2.14 -17.07
CA ASP A 387 0.25 -2.70 -16.85
C ASP A 387 -0.81 -1.58 -16.87
N ALA A 388 -1.92 -1.85 -17.52
CA ALA A 388 -3.05 -0.94 -17.58
C ALA A 388 -3.84 -0.94 -16.26
N ASN A 389 -3.21 -0.44 -15.20
CA ASN A 389 -3.83 -0.15 -13.92
C ASN A 389 -4.31 1.29 -13.96
N ILE A 390 -5.61 1.48 -14.23
CA ILE A 390 -6.18 2.78 -14.63
C ILE A 390 -7.41 3.08 -13.78
N VAL A 391 -7.55 4.33 -13.37
CA VAL A 391 -8.72 4.84 -12.64
C VAL A 391 -9.32 6.00 -13.41
N ILE A 392 -10.65 6.00 -13.57
CA ILE A 392 -11.42 7.12 -14.15
C ILE A 392 -12.24 7.76 -13.03
N SER A 393 -12.00 9.03 -12.77
CA SER A 393 -12.70 9.84 -11.77
C SER A 393 -13.51 10.96 -12.44
N ASP A 394 -14.69 11.27 -11.91
CA ASP A 394 -15.52 12.35 -12.41
C ASP A 394 -14.87 13.72 -12.23
N GLY A 395 -14.04 13.86 -11.21
CA GLY A 395 -13.25 15.07 -10.93
C GLY A 395 -11.86 14.76 -10.40
N ASP A 396 -11.23 15.77 -9.80
CA ASP A 396 -9.88 15.65 -9.21
C ASP A 396 -9.87 14.59 -8.11
N ILE A 397 -9.04 13.55 -8.30
CA ILE A 397 -8.94 12.43 -7.34
C ILE A 397 -8.36 12.86 -5.99
N LEU A 398 -7.61 13.96 -5.95
CA LEU A 398 -6.99 14.50 -4.74
C LEU A 398 -7.93 15.39 -3.93
N ASP A 399 -9.07 15.80 -4.49
CA ASP A 399 -10.07 16.63 -3.80
C ASP A 399 -11.27 15.78 -3.33
N MET A 400 -11.44 15.67 -2.02
CA MET A 400 -12.52 14.89 -1.38
C MET A 400 -13.92 15.22 -1.90
N ARG A 401 -14.17 16.46 -2.39
CA ARG A 401 -15.47 16.89 -2.89
C ARG A 401 -15.77 16.39 -4.30
N THR A 402 -14.73 16.08 -5.10
CA THR A 402 -14.85 15.76 -6.52
C THR A 402 -14.31 14.38 -6.89
N SER A 403 -13.63 13.71 -5.97
CA SER A 403 -13.11 12.36 -6.13
C SER A 403 -14.25 11.32 -6.16
N ILE A 404 -14.80 11.09 -7.35
CA ILE A 404 -15.84 10.08 -7.59
C ILE A 404 -15.30 9.11 -8.64
N ILE A 405 -14.88 7.95 -8.18
CA ILE A 405 -14.35 6.91 -9.08
C ILE A 405 -15.50 6.27 -9.83
N SER A 406 -15.52 6.42 -11.14
CA SER A 406 -16.55 5.87 -12.01
C SER A 406 -16.19 4.54 -12.65
N LYS A 407 -14.89 4.30 -12.89
CA LYS A 407 -14.36 3.02 -13.40
C LYS A 407 -12.93 2.80 -12.91
N ALA A 408 -12.57 1.53 -12.78
CA ALA A 408 -11.20 1.12 -12.50
C ALA A 408 -10.83 -0.12 -13.32
N PHE A 409 -9.54 -0.21 -13.67
CA PHE A 409 -9.00 -1.32 -14.45
C PHE A 409 -7.72 -1.81 -13.79
N ILE A 410 -7.59 -3.12 -13.64
CA ILE A 410 -6.35 -3.79 -13.24
C ILE A 410 -5.91 -4.65 -14.42
N GLN A 411 -4.70 -4.40 -14.93
CA GLN A 411 -4.17 -5.10 -16.10
C GLN A 411 -5.19 -5.11 -17.29
N GLY A 412 -5.87 -3.97 -17.52
CA GLY A 412 -6.83 -3.79 -18.58
C GLY A 412 -8.21 -4.42 -18.38
N ARG A 413 -8.42 -5.23 -17.34
CA ARG A 413 -9.74 -5.75 -16.98
C ARG A 413 -10.48 -4.75 -16.10
N GLU A 414 -11.73 -4.46 -16.43
CA GLU A 414 -12.58 -3.53 -15.68
C GLU A 414 -13.04 -4.22 -14.40
N VAL A 415 -12.61 -3.71 -13.23
CA VAL A 415 -12.91 -4.32 -11.93
C VAL A 415 -14.15 -3.70 -11.29
N SER A 416 -14.84 -4.50 -10.48
CA SER A 416 -16.02 -4.04 -9.74
C SER A 416 -15.65 -3.00 -8.69
N LEU A 417 -16.42 -1.92 -8.62
CA LEU A 417 -16.35 -0.90 -7.57
C LEU A 417 -17.38 -1.12 -6.47
N ASP A 418 -18.16 -2.21 -6.56
CA ASP A 418 -19.15 -2.55 -5.54
C ASP A 418 -18.46 -2.89 -4.21
N ASN A 419 -19.10 -2.47 -3.12
CA ASN A 419 -18.60 -2.67 -1.77
C ASN A 419 -19.76 -2.65 -0.77
N LYS A 420 -19.48 -3.00 0.47
CA LYS A 420 -20.50 -3.09 1.51
C LYS A 420 -21.23 -1.77 1.76
N GLN A 421 -20.56 -0.64 1.60
CA GLN A 421 -21.15 0.68 1.81
C GLN A 421 -22.15 1.02 0.70
N THR A 422 -21.81 0.77 -0.57
CA THR A 422 -22.71 0.97 -1.70
C THR A 422 -23.93 0.05 -1.63
N GLN A 423 -23.74 -1.23 -1.27
CA GLN A 423 -24.83 -2.18 -1.05
C GLN A 423 -25.78 -1.72 0.07
N LEU A 424 -25.25 -1.21 1.19
CA LEU A 424 -26.07 -0.67 2.26
C LEU A 424 -26.79 0.59 1.83
N TYR A 425 -26.15 1.48 1.08
CA TYR A 425 -26.79 2.68 0.54
C TYR A 425 -27.99 2.32 -0.34
N GLU A 426 -27.84 1.45 -1.33
CA GLU A 426 -28.92 1.00 -2.21
C GLU A 426 -30.04 0.29 -1.42
N ARG A 427 -29.68 -0.54 -0.43
CA ARG A 427 -30.66 -1.18 0.47
C ARG A 427 -31.50 -0.16 1.24
N TYR A 428 -30.90 0.92 1.74
CA TYR A 428 -31.66 1.94 2.46
C TYR A 428 -32.42 2.89 1.54
N LYS A 429 -31.89 3.19 0.34
CA LYS A 429 -32.67 3.87 -0.72
C LYS A 429 -33.99 3.13 -0.99
N TYR A 430 -33.89 1.83 -1.23
CA TYR A 430 -35.05 0.97 -1.44
C TYR A 430 -36.02 1.02 -0.26
N LYS A 431 -35.52 0.89 0.98
CA LYS A 431 -36.35 0.94 2.20
C LYS A 431 -37.16 2.22 2.33
N TYR A 432 -36.57 3.35 1.97
CA TYR A 432 -37.20 4.67 2.12
C TYR A 432 -37.86 5.20 0.83
N GLY A 433 -37.87 4.41 -0.23
CA GLY A 433 -38.49 4.82 -1.52
C GLY A 433 -37.74 5.99 -2.19
N LEU A 434 -36.48 6.19 -1.91
CA LEU A 434 -35.67 7.23 -2.52
C LEU A 434 -35.25 6.78 -3.94
N LYS A 435 -35.26 7.75 -4.91
CA LYS A 435 -34.83 7.50 -6.29
C LYS A 435 -33.32 7.69 -6.47
#